data_3ef80b20209da34705b8ad9b5c28b61a
#
_entry.id   3ef80b20209da34705b8ad9b5c28b61a
#
_cell.length_a   1.000
_cell.length_b   1.000
_cell.length_c   1.000
_cell.angle_alpha   90.00
_cell.angle_beta   90.00
_cell.angle_gamma   90.00
#
_symmetry.space_group_name_H-M   'P 1'
#
loop_
_entity.id
_entity.type
_entity.pdbx_description
1 polymer ?
#
loop_
_entity_poly.entity_id
_entity_poly.type
_entity_poly.pdbx_seq_one_letter_code
_entity_poly.pdbx_strand_id
1 'polypeptide(L)'
;PLFWGGWGDESYVDAVRTRATRFESAPPAAVHYTPLRADLGGLVRHGRFLSPMKRLEGRTRRGAVLRIDPPRGVPVKGAFVALAGAGEEGYTLRRMLWSPLVEEGYTAVFLENPFYGTRRSPRQRTVAVETVAEHLTLSAAVVAESCALLGHLEQEGFSQLGIAGFSMGAFHTALVAAVFQRPLAVATLAGGVCP
;
A
#
# COMPACT_ATOMS: atom_id res chain seq x y z
N PRO A 1 11.06 5.52 23.67
CA PRO A 1 10.63 6.41 22.58
C PRO A 1 10.07 5.61 21.43
N LEU A 2 9.06 6.15 20.74
CA LEU A 2 8.40 5.50 19.61
C LEU A 2 9.39 5.26 18.44
N PHE A 3 10.33 6.18 18.29
CA PHE A 3 11.43 6.11 17.32
C PHE A 3 12.77 6.12 18.08
N TRP A 4 13.36 4.96 18.26
CA TRP A 4 14.63 4.84 19.00
C TRP A 4 15.84 5.38 18.24
N GLY A 5 15.75 5.51 16.89
CA GLY A 5 16.73 6.19 16.03
C GLY A 5 16.54 7.70 15.93
N GLY A 6 15.61 8.30 16.69
CA GLY A 6 15.36 9.75 16.74
C GLY A 6 14.71 10.30 15.45
N TRP A 7 15.09 11.51 15.11
CA TRP A 7 14.53 12.23 13.94
C TRP A 7 15.03 11.69 12.59
N GLY A 8 16.24 11.12 12.55
CA GLY A 8 16.89 10.68 11.31
C GLY A 8 17.37 11.87 10.47
N ASP A 9 16.98 11.95 9.21
CA ASP A 9 17.28 13.09 8.34
C ASP A 9 16.43 14.31 8.73
N GLU A 10 16.97 15.17 9.60
CA GLU A 10 16.29 16.35 10.13
C GLU A 10 15.95 17.36 9.02
N SER A 11 16.78 17.49 8.01
CA SER A 11 16.53 18.40 6.89
C SER A 11 15.28 18.01 6.11
N TYR A 12 15.06 16.71 5.94
CA TYR A 12 13.85 16.18 5.34
C TYR A 12 12.63 16.38 6.23
N VAL A 13 12.76 16.12 7.54
CA VAL A 13 11.68 16.34 8.51
C VAL A 13 11.23 17.80 8.50
N ASP A 14 12.18 18.74 8.52
CA ASP A 14 11.87 20.18 8.46
C ASP A 14 11.24 20.58 7.12
N ALA A 15 11.72 20.03 6.02
CA ALA A 15 11.11 20.26 4.71
C ALA A 15 9.65 19.76 4.65
N VAL A 16 9.35 18.64 5.28
CA VAL A 16 7.97 18.11 5.38
C VAL A 16 7.10 19.02 6.27
N ARG A 17 7.62 19.48 7.42
CA ARG A 17 6.91 20.40 8.33
C ARG A 17 6.59 21.75 7.69
N THR A 18 7.53 22.32 6.95
CA THR A 18 7.41 23.68 6.42
C THR A 18 6.64 23.76 5.11
N ARG A 19 6.62 22.68 4.31
CA ARG A 19 6.02 22.68 2.96
C ARG A 19 4.64 22.07 2.90
N ALA A 20 4.03 21.67 4.03
CA ALA A 20 2.83 20.83 4.06
C ALA A 20 2.95 19.79 2.94
N THR A 21 3.41 18.61 3.24
CA THR A 21 3.76 17.57 2.25
C THR A 21 2.66 17.47 1.19
N ARG A 22 2.91 17.96 0.00
CA ARG A 22 2.02 17.70 -1.13
C ARG A 22 2.21 16.24 -1.49
N PHE A 23 1.28 15.41 -1.04
CA PHE A 23 1.16 14.07 -1.60
C PHE A 23 0.76 14.23 -3.06
N GLU A 24 1.60 13.79 -3.96
CA GLU A 24 1.34 13.89 -5.39
C GLU A 24 0.82 12.56 -5.91
N SER A 25 -0.14 12.64 -6.82
CA SER A 25 -0.56 11.48 -7.59
C SER A 25 0.62 11.01 -8.44
N ALA A 26 0.90 9.72 -8.39
CA ALA A 26 1.96 9.11 -9.19
C ALA A 26 1.39 8.51 -10.49
N PRO A 27 2.19 8.43 -11.57
CA PRO A 27 1.78 7.75 -12.78
C PRO A 27 1.50 6.26 -12.49
N PRO A 28 0.67 5.60 -13.32
CA PRO A 28 0.36 4.18 -13.16
C PRO A 28 1.61 3.30 -13.03
N ALA A 29 1.57 2.34 -12.12
CA ALA A 29 2.68 1.41 -11.90
C ALA A 29 2.77 0.38 -13.03
N ALA A 30 3.97 0.10 -13.54
CA ALA A 30 4.22 -1.09 -14.34
C ALA A 30 4.45 -2.29 -13.40
N VAL A 31 3.40 -3.08 -13.18
CA VAL A 31 3.46 -4.24 -12.28
C VAL A 31 3.76 -5.52 -13.06
N HIS A 32 4.83 -6.21 -12.68
CA HIS A 32 5.20 -7.52 -13.23
C HIS A 32 4.70 -8.62 -12.31
N TYR A 33 3.75 -9.41 -12.77
CA TYR A 33 3.13 -10.50 -12.00
C TYR A 33 3.79 -11.85 -12.29
N THR A 34 3.87 -12.70 -11.25
CA THR A 34 4.17 -14.12 -11.39
C THR A 34 3.00 -14.86 -12.10
N PRO A 35 3.23 -16.09 -12.59
CA PRO A 35 2.15 -16.93 -13.08
C PRO A 35 1.04 -17.09 -12.05
N LEU A 36 -0.21 -17.14 -12.55
CA LEU A 36 -1.40 -17.30 -11.74
C LEU A 36 -1.43 -18.69 -11.05
N ARG A 37 -1.79 -18.70 -9.78
CA ARG A 37 -1.98 -19.94 -9.01
C ARG A 37 -3.36 -19.94 -8.35
N ALA A 38 -4.00 -21.07 -8.28
CA ALA A 38 -5.20 -21.25 -7.46
C ALA A 38 -4.78 -21.39 -5.99
N ASP A 39 -5.45 -20.68 -5.10
CA ASP A 39 -5.27 -20.76 -3.64
C ASP A 39 -6.64 -20.60 -2.98
N LEU A 40 -6.73 -20.89 -1.67
CA LEU A 40 -7.95 -20.73 -0.87
C LEU A 40 -8.53 -19.33 -1.05
N GLY A 41 -9.73 -19.26 -1.62
CA GLY A 41 -10.49 -18.02 -1.82
C GLY A 41 -10.26 -17.26 -3.12
N GLY A 42 -9.46 -17.78 -4.08
CA GLY A 42 -9.30 -17.09 -5.36
C GLY A 42 -8.08 -17.47 -6.20
N LEU A 43 -7.77 -16.63 -7.17
CA LEU A 43 -6.65 -16.80 -8.07
C LEU A 43 -5.53 -15.82 -7.67
N VAL A 44 -4.40 -16.35 -7.22
CA VAL A 44 -3.32 -15.59 -6.56
C VAL A 44 -2.11 -15.41 -7.47
N ARG A 45 -1.54 -14.20 -7.44
CA ARG A 45 -0.25 -13.87 -8.06
C ARG A 45 0.51 -12.81 -7.26
N HIS A 46 1.82 -12.94 -7.21
CA HIS A 46 2.69 -11.92 -6.65
C HIS A 46 3.10 -10.94 -7.73
N GLY A 47 3.11 -9.65 -7.38
CA GLY A 47 3.53 -8.59 -8.27
C GLY A 47 4.73 -7.82 -7.73
N ARG A 48 5.56 -7.30 -8.65
CA ARG A 48 6.68 -6.42 -8.36
C ARG A 48 6.61 -5.19 -9.26
N PHE A 49 6.95 -4.04 -8.70
CA PHE A 49 7.04 -2.78 -9.43
C PHE A 49 8.13 -1.88 -8.83
N LEU A 50 8.50 -0.84 -9.54
CA LEU A 50 9.41 0.16 -9.00
C LEU A 50 8.60 1.28 -8.33
N SER A 51 8.86 1.53 -7.05
CA SER A 51 8.21 2.63 -6.32
C SER A 51 8.48 3.97 -6.99
N PRO A 52 7.45 4.82 -7.18
CA PRO A 52 7.62 6.18 -7.67
C PRO A 52 8.39 7.06 -6.68
N MET A 53 8.46 6.67 -5.41
CA MET A 53 9.15 7.41 -4.35
C MET A 53 10.67 7.31 -4.51
N LYS A 54 11.28 8.35 -5.05
CA LYS A 54 12.73 8.39 -5.35
C LYS A 54 13.62 8.31 -4.10
N ARG A 55 13.09 8.69 -2.93
CA ARG A 55 13.81 8.63 -1.64
C ARG A 55 14.02 7.20 -1.14
N LEU A 56 13.24 6.24 -1.61
CA LEU A 56 13.46 4.82 -1.31
C LEU A 56 14.62 4.27 -2.15
N GLU A 57 15.43 3.39 -1.55
CA GLU A 57 16.59 2.79 -2.18
C GLU A 57 16.62 1.26 -2.03
N GLY A 58 17.37 0.59 -2.87
CA GLY A 58 17.61 -0.85 -2.77
C GLY A 58 16.32 -1.67 -2.69
N ARG A 59 16.18 -2.48 -1.64
CA ARG A 59 15.00 -3.33 -1.44
C ARG A 59 13.75 -2.53 -1.12
N THR A 60 13.86 -1.43 -0.38
CA THR A 60 12.70 -0.61 0.01
C THR A 60 12.01 0.01 -1.21
N ARG A 61 12.76 0.30 -2.27
CA ARG A 61 12.23 0.85 -3.52
C ARG A 61 11.55 -0.19 -4.41
N ARG A 62 11.80 -1.47 -4.19
CA ARG A 62 11.15 -2.56 -4.94
C ARG A 62 9.78 -2.82 -4.36
N GLY A 63 8.74 -2.23 -4.95
CA GLY A 63 7.36 -2.44 -4.55
C GLY A 63 6.96 -3.91 -4.69
N ALA A 64 6.16 -4.39 -3.73
CA ALA A 64 5.68 -5.76 -3.69
C ALA A 64 4.19 -5.78 -3.40
N VAL A 65 3.46 -6.58 -4.15
CA VAL A 65 2.02 -6.79 -3.95
C VAL A 65 1.66 -8.27 -4.01
N LEU A 66 0.63 -8.63 -3.29
CA LEU A 66 -0.13 -9.85 -3.52
C LEU A 66 -1.46 -9.45 -4.16
N ARG A 67 -1.78 -10.02 -5.32
CA ARG A 67 -3.08 -9.85 -5.96
C ARG A 67 -3.88 -11.13 -5.82
N ILE A 68 -5.15 -10.98 -5.48
CA ILE A 68 -6.12 -12.08 -5.45
C ILE A 68 -7.30 -11.66 -6.32
N ASP A 69 -7.48 -12.38 -7.41
CA ASP A 69 -8.64 -12.25 -8.27
C ASP A 69 -9.76 -13.20 -7.79
N PRO A 70 -11.02 -12.88 -8.06
CA PRO A 70 -12.16 -13.75 -7.72
C PRO A 70 -12.00 -15.19 -8.23
N PRO A 71 -12.66 -16.16 -7.58
CA PRO A 71 -12.70 -17.54 -8.06
C PRO A 71 -13.23 -17.63 -9.50
N ARG A 72 -12.85 -18.70 -10.20
CA ARG A 72 -13.36 -18.94 -11.55
C ARG A 72 -14.87 -19.02 -11.57
N GLY A 73 -15.50 -18.32 -12.52
CA GLY A 73 -16.95 -18.27 -12.68
C GLY A 73 -17.65 -17.18 -11.87
N VAL A 74 -16.95 -16.49 -10.98
CA VAL A 74 -17.47 -15.30 -10.30
C VAL A 74 -17.22 -14.07 -11.18
N PRO A 75 -18.26 -13.30 -11.57
CA PRO A 75 -18.09 -12.07 -12.34
C PRO A 75 -17.27 -11.03 -11.59
N VAL A 76 -16.29 -10.43 -12.26
CA VAL A 76 -15.48 -9.37 -11.67
C VAL A 76 -16.27 -8.06 -11.67
N LYS A 77 -16.48 -7.50 -10.46
CA LYS A 77 -17.25 -6.26 -10.23
C LYS A 77 -16.36 -5.02 -10.17
N GLY A 78 -15.14 -5.15 -9.66
CA GLY A 78 -14.21 -4.05 -9.47
C GLY A 78 -12.90 -4.51 -8.83
N ALA A 79 -12.06 -3.55 -8.47
CA ALA A 79 -10.79 -3.84 -7.81
C ALA A 79 -10.49 -2.83 -6.70
N PHE A 80 -9.73 -3.25 -5.68
CA PHE A 80 -9.30 -2.37 -4.61
C PHE A 80 -7.87 -2.65 -4.15
N VAL A 81 -7.23 -1.61 -3.63
CA VAL A 81 -5.92 -1.70 -2.98
C VAL A 81 -6.13 -1.78 -1.47
N ALA A 82 -5.51 -2.75 -0.79
CA ALA A 82 -5.59 -2.93 0.65
C ALA A 82 -4.26 -2.62 1.34
N LEU A 83 -4.31 -1.68 2.29
CA LEU A 83 -3.15 -1.12 2.98
C LEU A 83 -2.91 -1.77 4.33
N ALA A 84 -1.63 -1.96 4.66
CA ALA A 84 -1.18 -2.64 5.85
C ALA A 84 -1.26 -1.76 7.11
N GLY A 85 -1.54 -2.40 8.24
CA GLY A 85 -1.35 -1.82 9.57
C GLY A 85 0.13 -1.64 9.93
N ALA A 86 0.38 -0.97 11.07
CA ALA A 86 1.75 -0.83 11.58
C ALA A 86 2.31 -2.20 11.99
N GLY A 87 3.55 -2.48 11.56
CA GLY A 87 4.23 -3.73 11.86
C GLY A 87 3.70 -4.98 11.16
N GLU A 88 2.73 -4.86 10.26
CA GLU A 88 2.20 -5.99 9.51
C GLU A 88 3.20 -6.45 8.44
N GLU A 89 3.73 -7.65 8.61
CA GLU A 89 4.55 -8.33 7.60
C GLU A 89 3.77 -9.45 6.91
N GLY A 90 3.92 -9.53 5.60
CA GLY A 90 3.13 -10.45 4.77
C GLY A 90 1.71 -9.95 4.53
N TYR A 91 0.77 -10.88 4.31
CA TYR A 91 -0.57 -10.54 3.83
C TYR A 91 -1.70 -11.27 4.59
N THR A 92 -1.38 -12.06 5.61
CA THR A 92 -2.34 -12.98 6.23
C THR A 92 -3.53 -12.26 6.85
N LEU A 93 -3.28 -11.23 7.67
CA LEU A 93 -4.35 -10.49 8.33
C LEU A 93 -5.28 -9.82 7.31
N ARG A 94 -4.72 -9.15 6.31
CA ARG A 94 -5.51 -8.47 5.28
C ARG A 94 -6.27 -9.45 4.40
N ARG A 95 -5.70 -10.62 4.08
CA ARG A 95 -6.42 -11.69 3.39
C ARG A 95 -7.66 -12.10 4.17
N MET A 96 -7.53 -12.31 5.48
CA MET A 96 -8.68 -12.67 6.34
C MET A 96 -9.76 -11.58 6.35
N LEU A 97 -9.35 -10.31 6.46
CA LEU A 97 -10.29 -9.18 6.52
C LEU A 97 -11.05 -8.96 5.20
N TRP A 98 -10.38 -9.17 4.07
CA TRP A 98 -10.89 -8.75 2.77
C TRP A 98 -11.29 -9.91 1.85
N SER A 99 -11.10 -11.19 2.26
CA SER A 99 -11.53 -12.34 1.48
C SER A 99 -13.04 -12.34 1.15
N PRO A 100 -13.95 -11.88 2.02
CA PRO A 100 -15.36 -11.81 1.65
C PRO A 100 -15.62 -10.93 0.41
N LEU A 101 -14.88 -9.83 0.25
CA LEU A 101 -15.01 -9.00 -0.95
C LEU A 101 -14.48 -9.70 -2.21
N VAL A 102 -13.43 -10.51 -2.08
CA VAL A 102 -12.92 -11.29 -3.21
C VAL A 102 -13.94 -12.34 -3.65
N GLU A 103 -14.57 -13.02 -2.72
CA GLU A 103 -15.64 -14.01 -2.98
C GLU A 103 -16.85 -13.35 -3.65
N GLU A 104 -17.13 -12.08 -3.32
CA GLU A 104 -18.19 -11.27 -3.92
C GLU A 104 -17.85 -10.69 -5.32
N GLY A 105 -16.64 -10.93 -5.83
CA GLY A 105 -16.25 -10.53 -7.19
C GLY A 105 -15.32 -9.32 -7.26
N TYR A 106 -14.67 -8.91 -6.18
CA TYR A 106 -13.71 -7.81 -6.22
C TYR A 106 -12.27 -8.33 -6.22
N THR A 107 -11.46 -7.86 -7.17
CA THR A 107 -10.01 -8.10 -7.16
C THR A 107 -9.36 -7.32 -6.02
N ALA A 108 -8.60 -8.00 -5.16
CA ALA A 108 -7.84 -7.37 -4.08
C ALA A 108 -6.35 -7.27 -4.42
N VAL A 109 -5.75 -6.10 -4.23
CA VAL A 109 -4.30 -5.88 -4.35
C VAL A 109 -3.75 -5.42 -3.00
N PHE A 110 -2.99 -6.29 -2.34
CA PHE A 110 -2.40 -6.06 -1.03
C PHE A 110 -0.99 -5.47 -1.21
N LEU A 111 -0.80 -4.19 -0.88
CA LEU A 111 0.49 -3.53 -0.94
C LEU A 111 1.35 -3.88 0.29
N GLU A 112 2.58 -4.35 0.08
CA GLU A 112 3.56 -4.46 1.16
C GLU A 112 4.21 -3.10 1.40
N ASN A 113 4.17 -2.62 2.65
CA ASN A 113 4.75 -1.33 3.00
C ASN A 113 6.26 -1.29 2.78
N PRO A 114 6.85 -0.16 2.36
CA PRO A 114 8.29 0.06 2.45
C PRO A 114 8.79 -0.23 3.86
N PHE A 115 10.00 -0.72 4.01
CA PHE A 115 10.65 -1.11 5.27
C PHE A 115 10.07 -2.34 5.96
N TYR A 116 9.04 -3.01 5.42
CA TYR A 116 8.47 -4.23 5.98
C TYR A 116 8.73 -5.45 5.08
N GLY A 117 8.71 -6.63 5.67
CA GLY A 117 8.78 -7.91 4.99
C GLY A 117 9.91 -8.02 3.97
N THR A 118 9.56 -8.29 2.71
CA THR A 118 10.55 -8.42 1.62
C THR A 118 11.22 -7.09 1.25
N ARG A 119 10.65 -5.97 1.69
CA ARG A 119 11.13 -4.61 1.45
C ARG A 119 11.97 -4.05 2.60
N ARG A 120 12.19 -4.83 3.65
CA ARG A 120 13.02 -4.42 4.80
C ARG A 120 14.46 -4.17 4.35
N SER A 121 15.04 -3.06 4.83
CA SER A 121 16.47 -2.79 4.64
C SER A 121 17.31 -3.86 5.36
N PRO A 122 18.40 -4.34 4.77
CA PRO A 122 19.30 -5.30 5.44
C PRO A 122 19.87 -4.78 6.78
N ARG A 123 19.93 -3.47 6.96
CA ARG A 123 20.44 -2.82 8.18
C ARG A 123 19.36 -2.61 9.26
N GLN A 124 18.10 -2.73 8.91
CA GLN A 124 16.97 -2.51 9.82
C GLN A 124 16.86 -3.68 10.80
N ARG A 125 16.92 -3.39 12.10
CA ARG A 125 16.97 -4.39 13.18
C ARG A 125 15.59 -4.90 13.59
N THR A 126 14.55 -4.08 13.46
CA THR A 126 13.20 -4.39 13.92
C THR A 126 12.18 -4.31 12.77
N VAL A 127 10.97 -4.75 13.04
CA VAL A 127 9.82 -4.60 12.10
C VAL A 127 9.42 -3.12 11.94
N ALA A 128 9.57 -2.34 13.02
CA ALA A 128 9.23 -0.93 13.00
C ALA A 128 10.31 -0.09 12.30
N VAL A 129 9.90 0.99 11.66
CA VAL A 129 10.82 2.03 11.19
C VAL A 129 11.53 2.68 12.36
N GLU A 130 12.79 3.03 12.20
CA GLU A 130 13.67 3.42 13.31
C GLU A 130 13.64 4.92 13.57
N THR A 131 13.33 5.72 12.55
CA THR A 131 13.36 7.20 12.63
C THR A 131 12.06 7.84 12.15
N VAL A 132 11.85 9.09 12.59
CA VAL A 132 10.73 9.91 12.10
C VAL A 132 10.83 10.13 10.59
N ALA A 133 12.02 10.38 10.06
CA ALA A 133 12.25 10.57 8.62
C ALA A 133 11.85 9.32 7.80
N GLU A 134 12.16 8.11 8.31
CA GLU A 134 11.71 6.86 7.67
C GLU A 134 10.19 6.72 7.72
N HIS A 135 9.54 7.06 8.83
CA HIS A 135 8.08 7.01 8.95
C HIS A 135 7.40 7.97 7.97
N LEU A 136 7.89 9.19 7.84
CA LEU A 136 7.40 10.15 6.85
C LEU A 136 7.64 9.66 5.41
N THR A 137 8.80 9.06 5.16
CA THR A 137 9.12 8.44 3.85
C THR A 137 8.19 7.27 3.54
N LEU A 138 7.92 6.41 4.53
CA LEU A 138 6.96 5.30 4.41
C LEU A 138 5.58 5.82 4.04
N SER A 139 5.07 6.80 4.79
CA SER A 139 3.73 7.35 4.56
C SER A 139 3.59 7.97 3.17
N ALA A 140 4.56 8.78 2.75
CA ALA A 140 4.56 9.37 1.43
C ALA A 140 4.66 8.30 0.31
N ALA A 141 5.47 7.27 0.52
CA ALA A 141 5.61 6.17 -0.43
C ALA A 141 4.33 5.34 -0.55
N VAL A 142 3.68 5.00 0.57
CA VAL A 142 2.41 4.25 0.56
C VAL A 142 1.34 5.02 -0.22
N VAL A 143 1.24 6.33 -0.04
CA VAL A 143 0.28 7.15 -0.80
C VAL A 143 0.61 7.14 -2.30
N ALA A 144 1.85 7.43 -2.68
CA ALA A 144 2.27 7.47 -4.08
C ALA A 144 2.13 6.10 -4.77
N GLU A 145 2.53 5.02 -4.10
CA GLU A 145 2.42 3.65 -4.59
C GLU A 145 0.96 3.21 -4.75
N SER A 146 0.08 3.59 -3.82
CA SER A 146 -1.35 3.31 -3.90
C SER A 146 -2.00 4.01 -5.09
N CYS A 147 -1.69 5.29 -5.30
CA CYS A 147 -2.16 6.02 -6.50
C CYS A 147 -1.66 5.36 -7.79
N ALA A 148 -0.39 4.93 -7.82
CA ALA A 148 0.19 4.26 -8.98
C ALA A 148 -0.46 2.89 -9.24
N LEU A 149 -0.80 2.13 -8.20
CA LEU A 149 -1.51 0.84 -8.31
C LEU A 149 -2.97 1.03 -8.74
N LEU A 150 -3.67 2.02 -8.20
CA LEU A 150 -5.03 2.36 -8.64
C LEU A 150 -5.05 2.75 -10.12
N GLY A 151 -4.08 3.56 -10.57
CA GLY A 151 -3.92 3.89 -11.98
C GLY A 151 -3.58 2.68 -12.87
N HIS A 152 -2.80 1.72 -12.36
CA HIS A 152 -2.55 0.46 -13.04
C HIS A 152 -3.82 -0.39 -13.20
N LEU A 153 -4.62 -0.52 -12.14
CA LEU A 153 -5.90 -1.24 -12.19
C LEU A 153 -6.87 -0.60 -13.20
N GLU A 154 -6.90 0.72 -13.27
CA GLU A 154 -7.70 1.43 -14.28
C GLU A 154 -7.23 1.14 -15.71
N GLN A 155 -5.90 1.10 -15.96
CA GLN A 155 -5.35 0.70 -17.26
C GLN A 155 -5.67 -0.76 -17.62
N GLU A 156 -5.85 -1.64 -16.63
CA GLU A 156 -6.36 -3.01 -16.84
C GLU A 156 -7.86 -3.07 -17.14
N GLY A 157 -8.58 -1.93 -17.09
CA GLY A 157 -10.00 -1.83 -17.47
C GLY A 157 -10.97 -1.87 -16.28
N PHE A 158 -10.49 -1.81 -15.03
CA PHE A 158 -11.39 -1.69 -13.87
C PHE A 158 -12.01 -0.31 -13.80
N SER A 159 -13.34 -0.22 -13.92
CA SER A 159 -14.11 1.03 -13.79
C SER A 159 -14.52 1.32 -12.34
N GLN A 160 -14.64 0.29 -11.50
CA GLN A 160 -14.93 0.42 -10.08
C GLN A 160 -13.65 0.19 -9.27
N LEU A 161 -13.16 1.25 -8.65
CA LEU A 161 -11.94 1.23 -7.86
C LEU A 161 -12.22 1.51 -6.40
N GLY A 162 -11.46 0.86 -5.52
CA GLY A 162 -11.55 1.05 -4.08
C GLY A 162 -10.19 1.08 -3.41
N ILE A 163 -10.17 1.61 -2.19
CA ILE A 163 -9.04 1.53 -1.29
C ILE A 163 -9.52 1.20 0.11
N ALA A 164 -8.82 0.31 0.78
CA ALA A 164 -9.16 -0.18 2.09
C ALA A 164 -7.94 -0.22 3.00
N GLY A 165 -8.11 0.00 4.29
CA GLY A 165 -7.02 -0.05 5.23
C GLY A 165 -7.46 -0.29 6.67
N PHE A 166 -6.56 -0.88 7.45
CA PHE A 166 -6.73 -1.15 8.87
C PHE A 166 -5.66 -0.41 9.69
N SER A 167 -6.02 0.20 10.82
CA SER A 167 -5.07 0.90 11.72
C SER A 167 -4.28 1.98 10.97
N MET A 168 -2.96 1.92 10.93
CA MET A 168 -2.10 2.83 10.14
C MET A 168 -2.50 2.84 8.65
N GLY A 169 -2.92 1.69 8.09
CA GLY A 169 -3.43 1.61 6.73
C GLY A 169 -4.70 2.42 6.52
N ALA A 170 -5.57 2.53 7.52
CA ALA A 170 -6.77 3.38 7.46
C ALA A 170 -6.41 4.88 7.37
N PHE A 171 -5.39 5.32 8.09
CA PHE A 171 -4.86 6.68 7.96
C PHE A 171 -4.33 6.93 6.53
N HIS A 172 -3.51 6.02 6.00
CA HIS A 172 -3.00 6.16 4.62
C HIS A 172 -4.14 6.11 3.59
N THR A 173 -5.18 5.32 3.81
CA THR A 173 -6.37 5.27 2.95
C THR A 173 -7.03 6.64 2.81
N ALA A 174 -7.17 7.38 3.92
CA ALA A 174 -7.73 8.73 3.89
C ALA A 174 -6.84 9.71 3.08
N LEU A 175 -5.51 9.60 3.23
CA LEU A 175 -4.57 10.41 2.45
C LEU A 175 -4.64 10.10 0.95
N VAL A 176 -4.73 8.82 0.57
CA VAL A 176 -4.89 8.42 -0.84
C VAL A 176 -6.20 8.95 -1.40
N ALA A 177 -7.30 8.84 -0.67
CA ALA A 177 -8.60 9.37 -1.09
C ALA A 177 -8.58 10.90 -1.31
N ALA A 178 -7.77 11.62 -0.54
CA ALA A 178 -7.61 13.07 -0.71
C ALA A 178 -6.77 13.45 -1.95
N VAL A 179 -5.92 12.56 -2.45
CA VAL A 179 -4.98 12.81 -3.54
C VAL A 179 -5.43 12.22 -4.87
N PHE A 180 -6.08 11.06 -4.84
CA PHE A 180 -6.53 10.36 -6.05
C PHE A 180 -7.76 11.04 -6.62
N GLN A 181 -7.62 11.69 -7.80
CA GLN A 181 -8.60 12.62 -8.35
C GLN A 181 -9.77 11.96 -9.10
N ARG A 182 -10.10 10.70 -8.79
CA ARG A 182 -11.20 9.96 -9.44
C ARG A 182 -12.12 9.35 -8.40
N PRO A 183 -13.36 9.00 -8.76
CA PRO A 183 -14.26 8.30 -7.85
C PRO A 183 -13.61 7.05 -7.26
N LEU A 184 -13.61 6.94 -5.93
CA LEU A 184 -12.95 5.88 -5.20
C LEU A 184 -13.83 5.43 -4.04
N ALA A 185 -14.14 4.14 -3.95
CA ALA A 185 -14.74 3.57 -2.75
C ALA A 185 -13.68 3.50 -1.64
N VAL A 186 -14.01 3.95 -0.44
CA VAL A 186 -13.07 4.08 0.67
C VAL A 186 -13.56 3.31 1.88
N ALA A 187 -12.74 2.39 2.40
CA ALA A 187 -13.02 1.64 3.63
C ALA A 187 -11.88 1.80 4.64
N THR A 188 -12.17 2.48 5.75
CA THR A 188 -11.23 2.69 6.87
C THR A 188 -11.67 1.90 8.08
N LEU A 189 -10.82 0.96 8.56
CA LEU A 189 -11.10 0.15 9.74
C LEU A 189 -10.12 0.49 10.86
N ALA A 190 -10.65 0.76 12.05
CA ALA A 190 -9.85 1.08 13.25
C ALA A 190 -8.81 2.19 13.02
N GLY A 191 -9.14 3.15 12.18
CA GLY A 191 -8.32 4.34 11.96
C GLY A 191 -8.51 5.31 13.11
N GLY A 192 -7.42 5.64 13.81
CA GLY A 192 -7.40 6.76 14.72
C GLY A 192 -7.03 8.03 13.97
N VAL A 193 -7.71 9.14 14.24
CA VAL A 193 -7.15 10.47 13.98
C VAL A 193 -6.27 10.78 15.17
N CYS A 194 -4.97 10.94 14.92
CA CYS A 194 -4.12 11.58 15.92
C CYS A 194 -4.56 13.05 16.00
N PRO A 195 -4.95 13.54 17.18
CA PRO A 195 -5.29 14.95 17.35
C PRO A 195 -4.08 15.85 17.12
#